data_b152d730989113c9a3331e869e19a08d
#
_entry.id   b152d730989113c9a3331e869e19a08d
#
_cell.length_a   1.000
_cell.length_b   1.000
_cell.length_c   1.000
_cell.angle_alpha   90.00
_cell.angle_beta   90.00
_cell.angle_gamma   90.00
#
_symmetry.space_group_name_H-M   'P 1'
#
loop_
_entity.id
_entity.type
_entity.pdbx_description
1 polymer ?
#
loop_
_entity_poly.entity_id
_entity_poly.type
_entity_poly.pdbx_seq_one_letter_code
_entity_poly.pdbx_strand_id
1 'polypeptide(L)'
;MFDLESEEARLLLNVALMATGQNRFQSAAKILAALERFRPEEASVAVANAILLISEMEFRRAVDYIDQAALPRFPASAMLKAFKGMALLRMDRASEARVVLEEAASDVADPAAAQLAKDLLR
;
A
#
# COMPACT_ATOMS: atom_id res chain seq x y z
N MET A 1 -16.54 -5.95 -23.86
CA MET A 1 -15.40 -5.72 -22.96
C MET A 1 -15.93 -5.29 -21.58
N PHE A 2 -15.44 -5.93 -20.55
CA PHE A 2 -15.82 -5.57 -19.18
C PHE A 2 -15.03 -4.35 -18.74
N ASP A 3 -15.71 -3.30 -18.30
CA ASP A 3 -15.09 -2.07 -17.86
C ASP A 3 -15.67 -1.70 -16.48
N LEU A 4 -14.76 -1.54 -15.51
CA LEU A 4 -15.14 -1.17 -14.15
C LEU A 4 -15.26 0.34 -14.03
N GLU A 5 -16.44 0.83 -13.67
CA GLU A 5 -16.62 2.24 -13.36
C GLU A 5 -15.93 2.58 -12.04
N SER A 6 -15.61 3.87 -11.85
CA SER A 6 -14.87 4.33 -10.67
C SER A 6 -15.56 3.99 -9.36
N GLU A 7 -16.89 4.09 -9.31
CA GLU A 7 -17.65 3.75 -8.10
C GLU A 7 -17.58 2.26 -7.79
N GLU A 8 -17.69 1.43 -8.83
CA GLU A 8 -17.60 -0.02 -8.66
C GLU A 8 -16.21 -0.41 -8.19
N ALA A 9 -15.17 0.22 -8.78
CA ALA A 9 -13.80 -0.04 -8.38
C ALA A 9 -13.56 0.36 -6.92
N ARG A 10 -14.11 1.50 -6.50
CA ARG A 10 -13.99 1.96 -5.12
C ARG A 10 -14.68 0.99 -4.16
N LEU A 11 -15.86 0.54 -4.53
CA LEU A 11 -16.61 -0.41 -3.71
C LEU A 11 -15.86 -1.72 -3.55
N LEU A 12 -15.32 -2.25 -4.65
CA LEU A 12 -14.51 -3.47 -4.60
C LEU A 12 -13.25 -3.28 -3.77
N LEU A 13 -12.62 -2.12 -3.87
CA LEU A 13 -11.44 -1.81 -3.05
C LEU A 13 -11.79 -1.82 -1.57
N ASN A 14 -12.93 -1.23 -1.20
CA ASN A 14 -13.37 -1.24 0.19
C ASN A 14 -13.64 -2.65 0.68
N VAL A 15 -14.25 -3.48 -0.16
CA VAL A 15 -14.50 -4.89 0.19
C VAL A 15 -13.16 -5.62 0.40
N ALA A 16 -12.18 -5.38 -0.46
CA ALA A 16 -10.87 -6.00 -0.33
C ALA A 16 -10.18 -5.58 0.98
N LEU A 17 -10.27 -4.30 1.33
CA LEU A 17 -9.68 -3.80 2.57
C LEU A 17 -10.39 -4.37 3.80
N MET A 18 -11.71 -4.51 3.74
CA MET A 18 -12.47 -5.15 4.82
C MET A 18 -12.07 -6.62 4.97
N ALA A 19 -11.93 -7.34 3.85
CA ALA A 19 -11.51 -8.73 3.87
C ALA A 19 -10.12 -8.86 4.48
N THR A 20 -9.20 -7.96 4.14
CA THR A 20 -7.87 -7.93 4.71
C THR A 20 -7.93 -7.74 6.23
N GLY A 21 -8.75 -6.80 6.69
CA GLY A 21 -8.92 -6.54 8.12
C GLY A 21 -9.53 -7.72 8.89
N GLN A 22 -10.27 -8.58 8.18
CA GLN A 22 -10.88 -9.79 8.77
C GLN A 22 -10.03 -11.03 8.55
N ASN A 23 -8.79 -10.87 8.09
CA ASN A 23 -7.86 -11.96 7.80
C ASN A 23 -8.33 -12.89 6.69
N ARG A 24 -9.20 -12.40 5.81
CA ARG A 24 -9.67 -13.13 4.64
C ARG A 24 -8.75 -12.81 3.45
N PHE A 25 -7.50 -13.24 3.57
CA PHE A 25 -6.45 -12.81 2.64
C PHE A 25 -6.64 -13.32 1.22
N GLN A 26 -7.14 -14.54 1.06
CA GLN A 26 -7.37 -15.09 -0.28
C GLN A 26 -8.47 -14.31 -1.02
N SER A 27 -9.54 -13.97 -0.33
CA SER A 27 -10.62 -13.16 -0.91
C SER A 27 -10.11 -11.78 -1.30
N ALA A 28 -9.35 -11.13 -0.40
CA ALA A 28 -8.76 -9.83 -0.67
C ALA A 28 -7.83 -9.89 -1.89
N ALA A 29 -6.98 -10.91 -1.95
CA ALA A 29 -6.02 -11.06 -3.05
C ALA A 29 -6.72 -11.19 -4.39
N LYS A 30 -7.81 -11.95 -4.46
CA LYS A 30 -8.56 -12.12 -5.70
C LYS A 30 -9.16 -10.80 -6.19
N ILE A 31 -9.75 -10.04 -5.27
CA ILE A 31 -10.35 -8.76 -5.61
C ILE A 31 -9.28 -7.78 -6.07
N LEU A 32 -8.16 -7.70 -5.34
CA LEU A 32 -7.08 -6.78 -5.69
C LEU A 32 -6.42 -7.15 -7.01
N ALA A 33 -6.27 -8.44 -7.31
CA ALA A 33 -5.74 -8.88 -8.59
C ALA A 33 -6.62 -8.43 -9.75
N ALA A 34 -7.94 -8.54 -9.58
CA ALA A 34 -8.89 -8.07 -10.59
C ALA A 34 -8.82 -6.55 -10.76
N LEU A 35 -8.76 -5.81 -9.65
CA LEU A 35 -8.66 -4.35 -9.70
C LEU A 35 -7.36 -3.91 -10.38
N GLU A 36 -6.26 -4.59 -10.11
CA GLU A 36 -4.99 -4.25 -10.74
C GLU A 36 -5.02 -4.46 -12.25
N ARG A 37 -5.77 -5.47 -12.72
CA ARG A 37 -5.95 -5.71 -14.15
C ARG A 37 -6.80 -4.64 -14.83
N PHE A 38 -7.87 -4.21 -14.17
CA PHE A 38 -8.85 -3.30 -14.78
C PHE A 38 -8.58 -1.84 -14.47
N ARG A 39 -7.86 -1.55 -13.39
CA ARG A 39 -7.54 -0.18 -12.97
C ARG A 39 -6.08 -0.05 -12.57
N PRO A 40 -5.14 -0.38 -13.48
CA PRO A 40 -3.70 -0.36 -13.13
C PRO A 40 -3.15 1.04 -12.82
N GLU A 41 -3.88 2.09 -13.20
CA GLU A 41 -3.48 3.48 -12.97
C GLU A 41 -3.88 3.99 -11.58
N GLU A 42 -4.55 3.19 -10.77
CA GLU A 42 -5.04 3.62 -9.45
C GLU A 42 -4.01 3.30 -8.37
N ALA A 43 -3.39 4.34 -7.82
CA ALA A 43 -2.42 4.18 -6.74
C ALA A 43 -3.01 3.51 -5.50
N SER A 44 -4.30 3.74 -5.23
CA SER A 44 -4.99 3.15 -4.08
C SER A 44 -5.01 1.62 -4.14
N VAL A 45 -5.04 1.04 -5.33
CA VAL A 45 -4.98 -0.42 -5.50
C VAL A 45 -3.59 -0.93 -5.11
N ALA A 46 -2.54 -0.23 -5.52
CA ALA A 46 -1.18 -0.59 -5.14
C ALA A 46 -0.98 -0.49 -3.62
N VAL A 47 -1.51 0.56 -3.00
CA VAL A 47 -1.48 0.72 -1.55
C VAL A 47 -2.19 -0.45 -0.86
N ALA A 48 -3.36 -0.83 -1.36
CA ALA A 48 -4.11 -1.95 -0.79
C ALA A 48 -3.36 -3.28 -0.90
N ASN A 49 -2.65 -3.50 -2.02
CA ASN A 49 -1.79 -4.68 -2.17
C ASN A 49 -0.66 -4.68 -1.13
N ALA A 50 -0.05 -3.52 -0.89
CA ALA A 50 0.98 -3.40 0.14
C ALA A 50 0.42 -3.70 1.53
N ILE A 51 -0.76 -3.17 1.83
CA ILE A 51 -1.44 -3.43 3.12
C ILE A 51 -1.74 -4.92 3.27
N LEU A 52 -2.19 -5.58 2.22
CA LEU A 52 -2.46 -7.01 2.26
C LEU A 52 -1.21 -7.80 2.63
N LEU A 53 -0.09 -7.52 1.98
CA LEU A 53 1.16 -8.22 2.26
C LEU A 53 1.64 -7.98 3.69
N ILE A 54 1.52 -6.75 4.19
CA ILE A 54 1.89 -6.43 5.57
C ILE A 54 0.96 -7.16 6.55
N SER A 55 -0.32 -7.23 6.25
CA SER A 55 -1.31 -7.93 7.10
C SER A 55 -1.05 -9.44 7.16
N GLU A 56 -0.52 -9.99 6.07
CA GLU A 56 -0.08 -11.39 6.03
C GLU A 56 1.27 -11.60 6.71
N MET A 57 1.87 -10.54 7.24
CA MET A 57 3.20 -10.54 7.84
C MET A 57 4.30 -10.90 6.84
N GLU A 58 4.03 -10.65 5.57
CA GLU A 58 4.98 -10.85 4.47
C GLU A 58 5.73 -9.55 4.20
N PHE A 59 6.51 -9.11 5.20
CA PHE A 59 7.14 -7.79 5.17
C PHE A 59 8.15 -7.63 4.05
N ARG A 60 8.96 -8.67 3.81
CA ARG A 60 9.93 -8.63 2.74
C ARG A 60 9.25 -8.53 1.38
N ARG A 61 8.21 -9.32 1.18
CA ARG A 61 7.44 -9.27 -0.06
C ARG A 61 6.76 -7.91 -0.24
N ALA A 62 6.33 -7.30 0.85
CA ALA A 62 5.74 -5.96 0.78
C ALA A 62 6.77 -4.93 0.31
N VAL A 63 7.98 -4.97 0.86
CA VAL A 63 9.06 -4.07 0.44
C VAL A 63 9.41 -4.31 -1.03
N ASP A 64 9.56 -5.56 -1.43
CA ASP A 64 9.89 -5.91 -2.81
C ASP A 64 8.79 -5.44 -3.78
N TYR A 65 7.54 -5.66 -3.42
CA TYR A 65 6.41 -5.20 -4.24
C TYR A 65 6.41 -3.68 -4.39
N ILE A 66 6.62 -2.97 -3.29
CA ILE A 66 6.63 -1.50 -3.32
C ILE A 66 7.80 -1.00 -4.18
N ASP A 67 8.99 -1.56 -4.01
CA ASP A 67 10.17 -1.11 -4.73
C ASP A 67 10.15 -1.48 -6.22
N GLN A 68 9.68 -2.66 -6.56
CA GLN A 68 9.81 -3.20 -7.91
C GLN A 68 8.58 -2.95 -8.77
N ALA A 69 7.40 -2.87 -8.17
CA ALA A 69 6.16 -2.76 -8.93
C ALA A 69 5.39 -1.46 -8.66
N ALA A 70 5.24 -1.07 -7.40
CA ALA A 70 4.33 0.03 -7.06
C ALA A 70 4.98 1.42 -7.21
N LEU A 71 6.12 1.66 -6.59
CA LEU A 71 6.79 2.97 -6.70
C LEU A 71 7.23 3.31 -8.12
N PRO A 72 7.69 2.36 -8.96
CA PRO A 72 7.97 2.72 -10.35
C PRO A 72 6.78 3.28 -11.10
N ARG A 73 5.56 2.82 -10.77
CA ARG A 73 4.33 3.35 -11.37
C ARG A 73 3.85 4.62 -10.67
N PHE A 74 4.06 4.73 -9.36
CA PHE A 74 3.57 5.83 -8.54
C PHE A 74 4.70 6.41 -7.70
N PRO A 75 5.73 7.00 -8.34
CA PRO A 75 6.95 7.42 -7.61
C PRO A 75 6.74 8.52 -6.58
N ALA A 76 5.65 9.29 -6.71
CA ALA A 76 5.34 10.36 -5.77
C ALA A 76 4.44 9.91 -4.63
N SER A 77 4.07 8.63 -4.54
CA SER A 77 3.14 8.17 -3.52
C SER A 77 3.79 8.14 -2.14
N ALA A 78 3.44 9.11 -1.31
CA ALA A 78 3.89 9.14 0.08
C ALA A 78 3.33 7.97 0.89
N MET A 79 2.11 7.53 0.57
CA MET A 79 1.49 6.41 1.28
C MET A 79 2.25 5.10 1.05
N LEU A 80 2.70 4.85 -0.19
CA LEU A 80 3.54 3.67 -0.46
C LEU A 80 4.84 3.73 0.31
N LYS A 81 5.44 4.93 0.40
CA LYS A 81 6.68 5.11 1.16
C LYS A 81 6.44 4.87 2.65
N ALA A 82 5.30 5.33 3.18
CA ALA A 82 4.97 5.12 4.58
C ALA A 82 4.82 3.62 4.89
N PHE A 83 4.14 2.88 4.03
CA PHE A 83 3.98 1.44 4.23
C PHE A 83 5.28 0.67 4.03
N LYS A 84 6.14 1.13 3.11
CA LYS A 84 7.49 0.57 2.99
C LYS A 84 8.25 0.73 4.30
N GLY A 85 8.19 1.93 4.87
CA GLY A 85 8.84 2.20 6.16
C GLY A 85 8.29 1.31 7.27
N MET A 86 6.98 1.12 7.31
CA MET A 86 6.36 0.23 8.29
C MET A 86 6.91 -1.19 8.17
N ALA A 87 6.96 -1.71 6.94
CA ALA A 87 7.48 -3.06 6.70
C ALA A 87 8.95 -3.19 7.10
N LEU A 88 9.75 -2.17 6.79
CA LEU A 88 11.17 -2.15 7.16
C LEU A 88 11.36 -2.15 8.68
N LEU A 89 10.53 -1.41 9.41
CA LEU A 89 10.57 -1.43 10.89
C LEU A 89 10.29 -2.82 11.43
N ARG A 90 9.34 -3.53 10.83
CA ARG A 90 8.98 -4.89 11.26
C ARG A 90 10.08 -5.90 10.91
N MET A 91 11.00 -5.53 10.04
CA MET A 91 12.16 -6.36 9.66
C MET A 91 13.43 -5.96 10.42
N ASP A 92 13.31 -5.11 11.43
CA ASP A 92 14.47 -4.59 12.18
C ASP A 92 15.45 -3.80 11.33
N ARG A 93 14.94 -3.14 10.29
CA ARG A 93 15.76 -2.32 9.38
C ARG A 93 15.44 -0.84 9.61
N ALA A 94 15.66 -0.40 10.86
CA ALA A 94 15.24 0.93 11.31
C ALA A 94 15.94 2.08 10.57
N SER A 95 17.21 1.92 10.22
CA SER A 95 17.95 2.99 9.51
C SER A 95 17.36 3.25 8.13
N GLU A 96 17.05 2.18 7.39
CA GLU A 96 16.43 2.29 6.08
C GLU A 96 15.01 2.82 6.18
N ALA A 97 14.29 2.37 7.20
CA ALA A 97 12.92 2.84 7.44
C ALA A 97 12.90 4.35 7.69
N ARG A 98 13.83 4.85 8.48
CA ARG A 98 13.89 6.29 8.79
C ARG A 98 13.99 7.14 7.55
N VAL A 99 14.82 6.75 6.59
CA VAL A 99 15.02 7.52 5.35
C VAL A 99 13.68 7.66 4.59
N VAL A 100 13.01 6.57 4.36
CA VAL A 100 11.76 6.60 3.57
C VAL A 100 10.61 7.22 4.36
N LEU A 101 10.57 7.04 5.68
CA LEU A 101 9.55 7.64 6.51
C LEU A 101 9.70 9.16 6.61
N GLU A 102 10.94 9.66 6.66
CA GLU A 102 11.18 11.11 6.66
C GLU A 102 10.70 11.73 5.34
N GLU A 103 10.93 11.06 4.22
CA GLU A 103 10.40 11.52 2.93
C GLU A 103 8.87 11.60 2.96
N ALA A 104 8.21 10.55 3.43
CA ALA A 104 6.75 10.53 3.50
C ALA A 104 6.20 11.56 4.48
N ALA A 105 6.89 11.77 5.62
CA ALA A 105 6.47 12.73 6.64
C ALA A 105 6.52 14.17 6.14
N SER A 106 7.37 14.43 5.14
CA SER A 106 7.53 15.77 4.57
C SER A 106 6.55 16.09 3.46
N ASP A 107 5.71 15.13 3.06
CA ASP A 107 4.80 15.32 1.93
C ASP A 107 3.58 16.13 2.33
N VAL A 108 3.48 17.35 1.81
CA VAL A 108 2.36 18.25 2.11
C VAL A 108 1.11 17.94 1.28
N ALA A 109 1.27 17.19 0.19
CA ALA A 109 0.16 16.86 -0.70
C ALA A 109 -0.68 15.70 -0.16
N ASP A 110 -0.12 14.87 0.73
CA ASP A 110 -0.83 13.74 1.33
C ASP A 110 -0.70 13.79 2.86
N PRO A 111 -1.57 14.57 3.53
CA PRO A 111 -1.50 14.70 4.99
C PRO A 111 -1.67 13.39 5.76
N ALA A 112 -2.50 12.47 5.23
CA ALA A 112 -2.71 11.18 5.89
C ALA A 112 -1.45 10.33 5.88
N ALA A 113 -0.75 10.27 4.75
CA ALA A 113 0.51 9.56 4.64
C ALA A 113 1.59 10.20 5.51
N ALA A 114 1.65 11.54 5.51
CA ALA A 114 2.60 12.27 6.33
C ALA A 114 2.39 12.00 7.82
N GLN A 115 1.13 11.96 8.26
CA GLN A 115 0.82 11.69 9.66
C GLN A 115 1.17 10.27 10.05
N LEU A 116 0.86 9.30 9.19
CA LEU A 116 1.24 7.90 9.43
C LEU A 116 2.76 7.77 9.57
N ALA A 117 3.50 8.41 8.67
CA ALA A 117 4.96 8.37 8.72
C ALA A 117 5.51 9.00 10.01
N LYS A 118 4.95 10.14 10.43
CA LYS A 118 5.34 10.79 11.68
C LYS A 118 5.07 9.88 12.88
N ASP A 119 3.94 9.21 12.89
CA ASP A 119 3.60 8.30 13.97
C ASP A 119 4.56 7.12 14.03
N LEU A 120 4.98 6.62 12.88
CA LEU A 120 5.94 5.51 12.81
C LEU A 120 7.36 5.93 13.20
N LEU A 121 7.69 7.21 13.05
CA LEU A 121 9.01 7.75 13.42
C LEU A 121 9.18 7.98 14.92
N ARG A 122 8.14 7.89 15.70
CA ARG A 122 8.21 8.13 17.15
C ARG A 122 9.01 7.09 17.92
#